data_e94619dbe51ede183c09545c7e6fc733
#
_entry.id   e94619dbe51ede183c09545c7e6fc733
#
_cell.length_a   1.000
_cell.length_b   1.000
_cell.length_c   1.000
_cell.angle_alpha   90.00
_cell.angle_beta   90.00
_cell.angle_gamma   90.00
#
_symmetry.space_group_name_H-M   'P 1'
#
loop_
_entity.id
_entity.type
_entity.pdbx_description
1 polymer ?
#
loop_
_entity_poly.entity_id
_entity_poly.type
_entity_poly.pdbx_seq_one_letter_code
_entity_poly.pdbx_strand_id
1 'polypeptide(L)'
;MGGKEISSTLTETTSVVLMGEDGTPADRQNVTVSTETVEVTVPVRQVVSIPLTVDLIDGGGATAADVNVEISPATVTVTAETEGDVTLPDSISLGEIDLSNVLGNTSFSLPITLPEGVTLWGSQPSVATVSLTFPNITARQVAVQNIILENVPQGYEAELVNQQLYVWVRGNSDLVADLDPGQLQVEVDLSDASTGSELQRFAATVTFKGDNPEGVGIMGTQYSVAVRLHPTS
;
A
#
# COMPACT_ATOMS: atom_id res chain seq x y z
N MET A 1 -28.66 42.68 2.07
CA MET A 1 -27.52 42.72 1.15
C MET A 1 -27.33 41.30 0.64
N GLY A 2 -27.64 41.06 -0.62
CA GLY A 2 -27.39 39.78 -1.24
C GLY A 2 -25.88 39.62 -1.49
N GLY A 3 -25.24 38.71 -0.75
CA GLY A 3 -23.86 38.36 -0.99
C GLY A 3 -23.74 37.74 -2.38
N LYS A 4 -22.87 38.30 -3.23
CA LYS A 4 -22.52 37.65 -4.49
C LYS A 4 -21.60 36.49 -4.17
N GLU A 5 -22.00 35.28 -4.56
CA GLU A 5 -21.19 34.10 -4.41
C GLU A 5 -19.97 34.24 -5.32
N ILE A 6 -18.76 34.23 -4.74
CA ILE A 6 -17.51 34.36 -5.46
C ILE A 6 -16.93 32.98 -5.64
N SER A 7 -16.87 32.49 -6.87
CA SER A 7 -16.38 31.15 -7.25
C SER A 7 -14.96 31.14 -7.84
N SER A 8 -14.34 32.32 -7.97
CA SER A 8 -12.99 32.48 -8.50
C SER A 8 -12.29 33.65 -7.79
N THR A 9 -10.97 33.66 -7.84
CA THR A 9 -10.17 34.79 -7.31
C THR A 9 -10.70 36.10 -7.86
N LEU A 10 -11.03 37.04 -6.96
CA LEU A 10 -11.50 38.35 -7.29
C LEU A 10 -10.36 39.33 -7.14
N THR A 11 -10.05 40.06 -8.21
CA THR A 11 -9.13 41.19 -8.16
C THR A 11 -9.92 42.46 -8.52
N GLU A 12 -9.93 43.44 -7.63
CA GLU A 12 -10.66 44.69 -7.79
C GLU A 12 -9.80 45.85 -7.38
N THR A 13 -9.79 46.89 -8.24
CA THR A 13 -9.15 48.16 -7.92
C THR A 13 -10.12 49.05 -7.15
N THR A 14 -9.79 49.42 -5.94
CA THR A 14 -10.63 50.27 -5.10
C THR A 14 -9.91 51.52 -4.68
N SER A 15 -10.68 52.58 -4.42
CA SER A 15 -10.14 53.89 -3.99
C SER A 15 -9.74 53.84 -2.52
N VAL A 16 -8.60 54.45 -2.20
CA VAL A 16 -8.15 54.65 -0.83
C VAL A 16 -9.02 55.71 -0.15
N VAL A 17 -9.66 55.35 0.94
CA VAL A 17 -10.43 56.26 1.79
C VAL A 17 -9.67 56.49 3.08
N LEU A 18 -9.41 57.77 3.40
CA LEU A 18 -8.84 58.13 4.69
C LEU A 18 -9.93 58.03 5.76
N MET A 19 -9.61 57.36 6.86
CA MET A 19 -10.52 57.21 7.99
C MET A 19 -10.00 57.98 9.20
N GLY A 20 -10.87 58.67 9.89
CA GLY A 20 -10.59 59.26 11.19
C GLY A 20 -10.47 58.21 12.29
N GLU A 21 -10.00 58.58 13.47
CA GLU A 21 -9.90 57.69 14.64
C GLU A 21 -11.26 57.14 15.07
N ASP A 22 -12.34 57.82 14.74
CA ASP A 22 -13.72 57.42 14.98
C ASP A 22 -14.30 56.45 13.95
N GLY A 23 -13.48 56.06 12.92
CA GLY A 23 -13.93 55.15 11.85
C GLY A 23 -14.80 55.85 10.78
N THR A 24 -14.91 57.16 10.76
CA THR A 24 -15.61 57.92 9.70
C THR A 24 -14.64 58.39 8.62
N PRO A 25 -15.09 58.55 7.36
CA PRO A 25 -14.26 59.12 6.30
C PRO A 25 -13.78 60.49 6.66
N ALA A 26 -12.44 60.73 6.61
CA ALA A 26 -11.83 61.98 6.92
C ALA A 26 -11.79 62.90 5.68
N ASP A 27 -11.89 64.23 5.92
CA ASP A 27 -11.78 65.22 4.87
C ASP A 27 -10.32 65.34 4.37
N ARG A 28 -10.14 65.44 3.07
CA ARG A 28 -8.82 65.47 2.39
C ARG A 28 -8.22 66.89 2.28
N GLN A 29 -8.84 67.92 2.89
CA GLN A 29 -8.46 69.30 2.64
C GLN A 29 -6.99 69.66 2.88
N ASN A 30 -6.26 68.92 3.69
CA ASN A 30 -4.85 69.17 4.02
C ASN A 30 -3.97 67.95 3.96
N VAL A 31 -4.42 66.83 3.29
CA VAL A 31 -3.70 65.57 3.20
C VAL A 31 -3.54 65.18 1.74
N THR A 32 -2.28 65.03 1.31
CA THR A 32 -1.98 64.44 -0.01
C THR A 32 -1.80 62.96 0.12
N VAL A 33 -2.61 62.21 -0.59
CA VAL A 33 -2.52 60.73 -0.67
C VAL A 33 -1.62 60.38 -1.86
N SER A 34 -0.51 59.69 -1.63
CA SER A 34 0.45 59.31 -2.69
C SER A 34 -0.09 58.21 -3.60
N THR A 35 -1.06 57.42 -3.11
CA THR A 35 -1.70 56.35 -3.85
C THR A 35 -3.22 56.50 -3.71
N GLU A 36 -3.90 56.81 -4.80
CA GLU A 36 -5.36 57.06 -4.80
C GLU A 36 -6.18 55.78 -4.91
N THR A 37 -5.60 54.73 -5.51
CA THR A 37 -6.24 53.42 -5.70
C THR A 37 -5.30 52.29 -5.31
N VAL A 38 -5.85 51.21 -4.81
CA VAL A 38 -5.13 49.98 -4.51
C VAL A 38 -5.84 48.80 -5.19
N GLU A 39 -5.06 47.88 -5.65
CA GLU A 39 -5.56 46.60 -6.14
C GLU A 39 -5.68 45.63 -4.96
N VAL A 40 -6.90 45.10 -4.75
CA VAL A 40 -7.21 44.15 -3.70
C VAL A 40 -7.52 42.84 -4.37
N THR A 41 -6.71 41.82 -4.08
CA THR A 41 -6.93 40.46 -4.54
C THR A 41 -7.45 39.61 -3.38
N VAL A 42 -8.63 39.01 -3.57
CA VAL A 42 -9.24 38.06 -2.66
C VAL A 42 -9.13 36.67 -3.28
N PRO A 43 -8.18 35.86 -2.82
CA PRO A 43 -8.02 34.50 -3.36
C PRO A 43 -9.18 33.60 -2.91
N VAL A 44 -9.78 32.92 -3.88
CA VAL A 44 -10.82 31.89 -3.63
C VAL A 44 -10.23 30.53 -3.96
N ARG A 45 -10.30 29.61 -3.01
CA ARG A 45 -9.82 28.24 -3.18
C ARG A 45 -10.99 27.29 -3.26
N GLN A 46 -10.92 26.34 -4.18
CA GLN A 46 -11.86 25.22 -4.22
C GLN A 46 -11.47 24.23 -3.12
N VAL A 47 -12.44 23.84 -2.31
CA VAL A 47 -12.28 22.83 -1.27
C VAL A 47 -13.18 21.64 -1.60
N VAL A 48 -12.59 20.46 -1.76
CA VAL A 48 -13.29 19.24 -2.19
C VAL A 48 -12.93 18.08 -1.27
N SER A 49 -13.91 17.22 -0.98
CA SER A 49 -13.70 15.96 -0.29
C SER A 49 -13.44 14.87 -1.32
N ILE A 50 -12.29 14.22 -1.21
CA ILE A 50 -11.81 13.20 -2.15
C ILE A 50 -11.70 11.85 -1.43
N PRO A 51 -12.21 10.75 -2.02
CA PRO A 51 -12.09 9.42 -1.45
C PRO A 51 -10.65 8.91 -1.51
N LEU A 52 -10.27 8.14 -0.49
CA LEU A 52 -9.03 7.38 -0.46
C LEU A 52 -9.28 5.98 -1.02
N THR A 53 -8.33 5.48 -1.80
CA THR A 53 -8.35 4.15 -2.40
C THR A 53 -7.05 3.41 -2.12
N VAL A 54 -7.07 2.09 -2.22
CA VAL A 54 -5.89 1.22 -2.15
C VAL A 54 -6.01 0.17 -3.23
N ASP A 55 -4.90 -0.15 -3.88
CA ASP A 55 -4.83 -1.18 -4.89
C ASP A 55 -4.37 -2.50 -4.26
N LEU A 56 -5.07 -3.60 -4.55
CA LEU A 56 -4.72 -4.93 -4.06
C LEU A 56 -4.09 -5.75 -5.18
N ILE A 57 -2.92 -6.32 -4.90
CA ILE A 57 -2.26 -7.28 -5.80
C ILE A 57 -2.63 -8.68 -5.34
N ASP A 58 -3.29 -9.43 -6.21
CA ASP A 58 -3.71 -10.81 -5.95
C ASP A 58 -2.50 -11.73 -5.73
N GLY A 59 -2.63 -12.68 -4.80
CA GLY A 59 -1.57 -13.64 -4.55
C GLY A 59 -1.78 -14.48 -3.30
N GLY A 60 -0.99 -15.55 -3.17
CA GLY A 60 -1.04 -16.44 -2.02
C GLY A 60 -2.42 -17.05 -1.76
N GLY A 61 -3.20 -17.33 -2.82
CA GLY A 61 -4.52 -17.95 -2.71
C GLY A 61 -5.65 -16.99 -2.28
N ALA A 62 -5.48 -15.69 -2.46
CA ALA A 62 -6.55 -14.71 -2.30
C ALA A 62 -6.50 -13.65 -3.41
N THR A 63 -7.66 -13.14 -3.77
CA THR A 63 -7.86 -12.06 -4.72
C THR A 63 -8.53 -10.87 -4.05
N ALA A 64 -8.58 -9.74 -4.73
CA ALA A 64 -9.30 -8.56 -4.24
C ALA A 64 -10.79 -8.85 -3.95
N ALA A 65 -11.40 -9.84 -4.62
CA ALA A 65 -12.79 -10.24 -4.39
C ALA A 65 -13.00 -10.98 -3.05
N ASP A 66 -11.94 -11.55 -2.47
CA ASP A 66 -11.98 -12.29 -1.21
C ASP A 66 -11.79 -11.40 0.02
N VAL A 67 -11.58 -10.10 -0.19
CA VAL A 67 -11.15 -9.16 0.85
C VAL A 67 -12.16 -8.03 1.02
N ASN A 68 -12.63 -7.82 2.24
CA ASN A 68 -13.32 -6.59 2.60
C ASN A 68 -12.29 -5.55 3.03
N VAL A 69 -12.30 -4.40 2.36
CA VAL A 69 -11.39 -3.28 2.62
C VAL A 69 -12.14 -2.16 3.32
N GLU A 70 -11.62 -1.72 4.46
CA GLU A 70 -12.11 -0.54 5.16
C GLU A 70 -10.97 0.47 5.32
N ILE A 71 -11.21 1.71 4.89
CA ILE A 71 -10.21 2.79 4.95
C ILE A 71 -10.70 3.87 5.92
N SER A 72 -9.87 4.25 6.87
CA SER A 72 -10.17 5.29 7.86
C SER A 72 -9.04 6.33 7.95
N PRO A 73 -9.31 7.62 7.65
CA PRO A 73 -10.57 8.15 7.12
C PRO A 73 -10.84 7.67 5.69
N ALA A 74 -12.11 7.51 5.32
CA ALA A 74 -12.49 7.09 3.97
C ALA A 74 -12.29 8.20 2.92
N THR A 75 -12.30 9.46 3.36
CA THR A 75 -12.12 10.65 2.52
C THR A 75 -11.22 11.65 3.20
N VAL A 76 -10.59 12.49 2.42
CA VAL A 76 -9.87 13.69 2.89
C VAL A 76 -10.38 14.92 2.17
N THR A 77 -10.39 16.04 2.89
CA THR A 77 -10.74 17.34 2.28
C THR A 77 -9.44 18.02 1.84
N VAL A 78 -9.40 18.40 0.59
CA VAL A 78 -8.22 19.03 -0.02
C VAL A 78 -8.57 20.35 -0.69
N THR A 79 -7.55 21.14 -0.93
CA THR A 79 -7.64 22.37 -1.72
C THR A 79 -6.49 22.41 -2.73
N ALA A 80 -6.77 22.95 -3.92
CA ALA A 80 -5.73 23.25 -4.89
C ALA A 80 -5.03 24.59 -4.53
N GLU A 81 -3.76 24.72 -4.85
CA GLU A 81 -3.05 25.99 -4.80
C GLU A 81 -3.66 26.97 -5.83
N THR A 82 -3.65 28.26 -5.48
CA THR A 82 -4.40 29.28 -6.22
C THR A 82 -3.71 29.68 -7.53
N GLU A 83 -2.43 29.36 -7.69
CA GLU A 83 -1.63 29.67 -8.88
C GLU A 83 -1.38 28.40 -9.70
N GLY A 84 -2.08 28.24 -10.80
CA GLY A 84 -1.93 27.17 -11.76
C GLY A 84 -3.24 26.42 -12.06
N ASP A 85 -3.29 25.75 -13.22
CA ASP A 85 -4.38 24.82 -13.60
C ASP A 85 -4.22 23.47 -12.86
N VAL A 86 -4.29 23.49 -11.53
CA VAL A 86 -4.23 22.25 -10.74
C VAL A 86 -5.61 21.57 -10.78
N THR A 87 -5.68 20.44 -11.47
CA THR A 87 -6.88 19.59 -11.47
C THR A 87 -6.87 18.71 -10.24
N LEU A 88 -7.91 18.79 -9.41
CA LEU A 88 -8.09 17.89 -8.28
C LEU A 88 -8.43 16.49 -8.78
N PRO A 89 -7.79 15.43 -8.25
CA PRO A 89 -8.07 14.05 -8.65
C PRO A 89 -9.43 13.57 -8.13
N ASP A 90 -10.02 12.58 -8.79
CA ASP A 90 -11.26 11.96 -8.35
C ASP A 90 -11.07 11.05 -7.12
N SER A 91 -9.87 10.51 -6.93
CA SER A 91 -9.46 9.69 -5.77
C SER A 91 -7.98 9.86 -5.48
N ILE A 92 -7.56 9.55 -4.25
CA ILE A 92 -6.15 9.51 -3.85
C ILE A 92 -5.80 8.07 -3.47
N SER A 93 -4.89 7.45 -4.23
CA SER A 93 -4.39 6.12 -3.91
C SER A 93 -3.41 6.17 -2.75
N LEU A 94 -3.58 5.25 -1.80
CA LEU A 94 -2.66 5.02 -0.68
C LEU A 94 -1.50 4.09 -1.06
N GLY A 95 -1.48 3.59 -2.30
CA GLY A 95 -0.50 2.64 -2.80
C GLY A 95 -1.07 1.24 -2.97
N GLU A 96 -0.17 0.25 -3.06
CA GLU A 96 -0.49 -1.15 -3.33
C GLU A 96 -0.27 -2.02 -2.10
N ILE A 97 -1.13 -3.01 -1.89
CA ILE A 97 -0.96 -4.06 -0.88
C ILE A 97 -0.91 -5.41 -1.58
N ASP A 98 0.23 -6.07 -1.50
CA ASP A 98 0.42 -7.42 -2.03
C ASP A 98 -0.17 -8.46 -1.06
N LEU A 99 -1.25 -9.09 -1.49
CA LEU A 99 -1.96 -10.10 -0.71
C LEU A 99 -1.13 -11.37 -0.49
N SER A 100 -0.09 -11.65 -1.29
CA SER A 100 0.78 -12.81 -1.12
C SER A 100 1.51 -12.83 0.23
N ASN A 101 1.68 -11.65 0.85
CA ASN A 101 2.36 -11.47 2.13
C ASN A 101 1.41 -11.25 3.32
N VAL A 102 0.10 -11.30 3.09
CA VAL A 102 -0.93 -11.04 4.11
C VAL A 102 -1.55 -12.35 4.57
N LEU A 103 -1.27 -12.79 5.79
CA LEU A 103 -1.70 -14.10 6.30
C LEU A 103 -3.20 -14.17 6.59
N GLY A 104 -3.81 -13.08 7.01
CA GLY A 104 -5.22 -12.98 7.42
C GLY A 104 -5.61 -11.56 7.78
N ASN A 105 -6.66 -11.40 8.57
CA ASN A 105 -7.15 -10.08 8.98
C ASN A 105 -6.03 -9.22 9.57
N THR A 106 -5.85 -8.03 9.02
CA THR A 106 -4.78 -7.12 9.43
C THR A 106 -5.12 -5.67 9.10
N SER A 107 -4.33 -4.74 9.61
CA SER A 107 -4.45 -3.31 9.30
C SER A 107 -3.09 -2.71 9.00
N PHE A 108 -3.06 -1.84 8.01
CA PHE A 108 -1.88 -1.10 7.58
C PHE A 108 -2.08 0.39 7.83
N SER A 109 -1.03 1.07 8.26
CA SER A 109 -1.00 2.53 8.35
C SER A 109 -0.23 3.07 7.15
N LEU A 110 -0.93 3.69 6.20
CA LEU A 110 -0.37 4.16 4.96
C LEU A 110 -0.36 5.70 4.92
N PRO A 111 0.71 6.33 4.44
CA PRO A 111 0.76 7.78 4.30
C PRO A 111 -0.18 8.25 3.19
N ILE A 112 -0.84 9.39 3.41
CA ILE A 112 -1.64 10.06 2.40
C ILE A 112 -0.70 10.95 1.58
N THR A 113 -0.34 10.50 0.38
CA THR A 113 0.51 11.25 -0.55
C THR A 113 -0.35 12.03 -1.52
N LEU A 114 -0.27 13.36 -1.44
CA LEU A 114 -1.04 14.26 -2.30
C LEU A 114 -0.29 14.55 -3.60
N PRO A 115 -1.01 14.76 -4.70
CA PRO A 115 -0.41 15.26 -5.94
C PRO A 115 0.18 16.67 -5.75
N GLU A 116 1.08 17.05 -6.66
CA GLU A 116 1.67 18.38 -6.66
C GLU A 116 0.60 19.47 -6.79
N GLY A 117 0.72 20.52 -6.00
CA GLY A 117 -0.23 21.64 -5.97
C GLY A 117 -1.52 21.36 -5.18
N VAL A 118 -1.66 20.17 -4.57
CA VAL A 118 -2.80 19.81 -3.72
C VAL A 118 -2.36 19.77 -2.26
N THR A 119 -3.16 20.37 -1.38
CA THR A 119 -2.88 20.38 0.06
C THR A 119 -4.09 19.98 0.88
N LEU A 120 -3.88 19.38 2.06
CA LEU A 120 -4.96 19.08 3.00
C LEU A 120 -5.57 20.38 3.54
N TRP A 121 -6.90 20.40 3.57
CA TRP A 121 -7.66 21.52 4.14
C TRP A 121 -7.97 21.27 5.62
N GLY A 122 -7.51 22.18 6.48
CA GLY A 122 -7.74 22.07 7.93
C GLY A 122 -6.86 21.03 8.62
N SER A 123 -7.25 20.66 9.85
CA SER A 123 -6.51 19.66 10.64
C SER A 123 -7.01 18.27 10.31
N GLN A 124 -6.37 17.59 9.38
CA GLN A 124 -6.67 16.22 9.00
C GLN A 124 -5.46 15.32 9.18
N PRO A 125 -5.64 14.00 9.36
CA PRO A 125 -4.52 13.08 9.47
C PRO A 125 -3.75 12.99 8.15
N SER A 126 -2.44 12.86 8.23
CA SER A 126 -1.57 12.59 7.08
C SER A 126 -1.38 11.10 6.81
N VAL A 127 -2.04 10.25 7.60
CA VAL A 127 -1.97 8.78 7.53
C VAL A 127 -3.38 8.24 7.55
N ALA A 128 -3.65 7.24 6.73
CA ALA A 128 -4.88 6.46 6.76
C ALA A 128 -4.62 5.04 7.24
N THR A 129 -5.58 4.45 7.93
CA THR A 129 -5.57 3.04 8.30
C THR A 129 -6.41 2.26 7.29
N VAL A 130 -5.80 1.26 6.66
CA VAL A 130 -6.46 0.31 5.76
C VAL A 130 -6.60 -1.01 6.49
N SER A 131 -7.83 -1.44 6.76
CA SER A 131 -8.14 -2.71 7.41
C SER A 131 -8.61 -3.73 6.38
N LEU A 132 -7.96 -4.87 6.34
CA LEU A 132 -8.29 -6.00 5.48
C LEU A 132 -8.94 -7.11 6.31
N THR A 133 -10.09 -7.60 5.85
CA THR A 133 -10.82 -8.71 6.46
C THR A 133 -11.11 -9.77 5.42
N PHE A 134 -10.80 -11.01 5.75
CA PHE A 134 -10.95 -12.18 4.88
C PHE A 134 -12.04 -13.11 5.43
N PRO A 135 -13.31 -12.97 5.01
CA PRO A 135 -14.42 -13.71 5.60
C PRO A 135 -14.41 -15.20 5.32
N ASN A 136 -13.91 -15.64 4.15
CA ASN A 136 -13.94 -17.02 3.69
C ASN A 136 -12.56 -17.61 3.39
N ILE A 137 -11.50 -16.90 3.78
CA ILE A 137 -10.13 -17.32 3.56
C ILE A 137 -9.51 -17.75 4.88
N THR A 138 -8.81 -18.87 4.86
CA THR A 138 -8.02 -19.35 5.99
C THR A 138 -6.59 -19.63 5.58
N ALA A 139 -5.69 -19.60 6.55
CA ALA A 139 -4.30 -20.00 6.36
C ALA A 139 -3.99 -21.18 7.28
N ARG A 140 -3.29 -22.19 6.76
CA ARG A 140 -2.87 -23.37 7.49
C ARG A 140 -1.42 -23.69 7.20
N GLN A 141 -0.70 -24.09 8.22
CA GLN A 141 0.65 -24.63 8.06
C GLN A 141 0.57 -26.13 7.76
N VAL A 142 1.25 -26.56 6.70
CA VAL A 142 1.33 -27.96 6.28
C VAL A 142 2.77 -28.45 6.30
N ALA A 143 2.99 -29.70 6.69
CA ALA A 143 4.31 -30.33 6.68
C ALA A 143 4.52 -31.03 5.33
N VAL A 144 5.40 -30.50 4.50
CA VAL A 144 5.75 -31.06 3.20
C VAL A 144 6.96 -31.98 3.38
N GLN A 145 6.82 -33.26 3.03
CA GLN A 145 7.87 -34.29 3.13
C GLN A 145 8.53 -34.55 1.77
N ASN A 146 7.90 -34.17 0.67
CA ASN A 146 8.43 -34.35 -0.66
C ASN A 146 9.44 -33.23 -0.96
N ILE A 147 10.69 -33.44 -0.60
CA ILE A 147 11.80 -32.52 -0.84
C ILE A 147 12.73 -33.14 -1.90
N ILE A 148 12.88 -32.44 -3.00
CA ILE A 148 13.72 -32.84 -4.15
C ILE A 148 14.99 -32.01 -4.08
N LEU A 149 16.14 -32.70 -4.06
CA LEU A 149 17.46 -32.07 -4.12
C LEU A 149 17.97 -32.19 -5.54
N GLU A 150 18.24 -31.06 -6.17
CA GLU A 150 18.75 -30.96 -7.52
C GLU A 150 20.22 -30.57 -7.54
N ASN A 151 20.92 -30.89 -8.62
CA ASN A 151 22.30 -30.50 -8.85
C ASN A 151 23.27 -30.88 -7.71
N VAL A 152 23.09 -32.08 -7.15
CA VAL A 152 24.02 -32.61 -6.13
C VAL A 152 25.43 -32.69 -6.74
N PRO A 153 26.48 -32.15 -6.09
CA PRO A 153 27.85 -32.18 -6.62
C PRO A 153 28.32 -33.62 -6.89
N GLN A 154 29.02 -33.81 -8.00
CA GLN A 154 29.53 -35.14 -8.40
C GLN A 154 30.48 -35.73 -7.34
N GLY A 155 30.25 -36.96 -6.96
CA GLY A 155 31.02 -37.65 -5.91
C GLY A 155 30.54 -37.36 -4.48
N TYR A 156 29.36 -36.77 -4.35
CA TYR A 156 28.72 -36.50 -3.05
C TYR A 156 27.28 -37.03 -3.01
N GLU A 157 26.85 -37.39 -1.82
CA GLU A 157 25.48 -37.69 -1.48
C GLU A 157 24.95 -36.58 -0.55
N ALA A 158 23.73 -36.12 -0.78
CA ALA A 158 23.14 -35.05 -0.01
C ALA A 158 22.15 -35.63 1.02
N GLU A 159 22.37 -35.32 2.30
CA GLU A 159 21.51 -35.68 3.42
C GLU A 159 20.67 -34.48 3.88
N LEU A 160 19.35 -34.64 3.89
CA LEU A 160 18.44 -33.68 4.50
C LEU A 160 18.48 -33.80 6.02
N VAL A 161 18.80 -32.71 6.69
CA VAL A 161 18.77 -32.63 8.16
C VAL A 161 17.34 -32.65 8.69
N ASN A 162 16.45 -31.97 7.99
CA ASN A 162 15.03 -31.93 8.30
C ASN A 162 14.26 -32.67 7.19
N GLN A 163 13.56 -33.76 7.56
CA GLN A 163 12.79 -34.58 6.61
C GLN A 163 11.47 -33.94 6.18
N GLN A 164 11.15 -32.75 6.68
CA GLN A 164 9.94 -32.02 6.34
C GLN A 164 10.17 -30.51 6.43
N LEU A 165 9.48 -29.79 5.56
CA LEU A 165 9.42 -28.32 5.57
C LEU A 165 7.99 -27.89 5.91
N TYR A 166 7.86 -26.97 6.86
CA TYR A 166 6.56 -26.38 7.19
C TYR A 166 6.29 -25.19 6.27
N VAL A 167 5.20 -25.29 5.52
CA VAL A 167 4.79 -24.32 4.51
C VAL A 167 3.42 -23.76 4.88
N TRP A 168 3.26 -22.45 4.77
CA TRP A 168 1.95 -21.84 4.90
C TRP A 168 1.21 -21.91 3.56
N VAL A 169 -0.01 -22.45 3.61
CA VAL A 169 -0.98 -22.41 2.52
C VAL A 169 -2.18 -21.59 2.95
N ARG A 170 -2.76 -20.84 2.03
CA ARG A 170 -3.92 -20.00 2.27
C ARG A 170 -4.89 -20.12 1.10
N GLY A 171 -6.16 -19.93 1.37
CA GLY A 171 -7.20 -19.97 0.35
C GLY A 171 -8.57 -20.16 0.94
N ASN A 172 -9.53 -20.52 0.08
CA ASN A 172 -10.87 -20.88 0.53
C ASN A 172 -10.81 -21.90 1.66
N SER A 173 -11.58 -21.68 2.74
CA SER A 173 -11.50 -22.45 3.98
C SER A 173 -11.72 -23.94 3.77
N ASP A 174 -12.66 -24.34 2.90
CA ASP A 174 -12.96 -25.75 2.61
C ASP A 174 -11.81 -26.39 1.83
N LEU A 175 -11.31 -25.71 0.80
CA LEU A 175 -10.20 -26.21 -0.03
C LEU A 175 -8.89 -26.35 0.77
N VAL A 176 -8.60 -25.40 1.66
CA VAL A 176 -7.42 -25.46 2.53
C VAL A 176 -7.56 -26.59 3.55
N ALA A 177 -8.78 -26.84 4.09
CA ALA A 177 -9.01 -27.94 5.03
C ALA A 177 -8.76 -29.31 4.37
N ASP A 178 -9.19 -29.48 3.13
CA ASP A 178 -9.10 -30.75 2.38
C ASP A 178 -7.75 -30.93 1.65
N LEU A 179 -6.86 -29.94 1.67
CA LEU A 179 -5.57 -30.02 0.97
C LEU A 179 -4.68 -31.13 1.54
N ASP A 180 -4.32 -32.10 0.68
CA ASP A 180 -3.33 -33.10 1.00
C ASP A 180 -1.90 -32.51 0.91
N PRO A 181 -1.08 -32.56 1.98
CA PRO A 181 0.33 -32.13 1.93
C PRO A 181 1.15 -32.83 0.84
N GLY A 182 0.75 -34.05 0.43
CA GLY A 182 1.37 -34.79 -0.66
C GLY A 182 1.24 -34.14 -2.04
N GLN A 183 0.33 -33.18 -2.20
CA GLN A 183 0.19 -32.36 -3.42
C GLN A 183 1.25 -31.26 -3.53
N LEU A 184 1.99 -31.00 -2.47
CA LEU A 184 3.09 -30.02 -2.47
C LEU A 184 4.43 -30.73 -2.66
N GLN A 185 5.36 -30.02 -3.30
CA GLN A 185 6.77 -30.42 -3.38
C GLN A 185 7.67 -29.22 -3.09
N VAL A 186 8.86 -29.54 -2.62
CA VAL A 186 9.93 -28.58 -2.32
C VAL A 186 11.10 -28.93 -3.21
N GLU A 187 11.60 -27.97 -3.96
CA GLU A 187 12.78 -28.08 -4.83
C GLU A 187 13.91 -27.26 -4.22
N VAL A 188 15.09 -27.86 -4.14
CA VAL A 188 16.30 -27.25 -3.58
C VAL A 188 17.44 -27.46 -4.55
N ASP A 189 17.96 -26.37 -5.09
CA ASP A 189 19.12 -26.37 -5.98
C ASP A 189 20.41 -26.34 -5.17
N LEU A 190 21.25 -27.35 -5.36
CA LEU A 190 22.55 -27.50 -4.70
C LEU A 190 23.75 -27.16 -5.61
N SER A 191 23.51 -26.45 -6.72
CA SER A 191 24.58 -26.06 -7.67
C SER A 191 25.69 -25.22 -7.01
N ASP A 192 25.33 -24.41 -6.01
CA ASP A 192 26.25 -23.58 -5.24
C ASP A 192 26.77 -24.26 -3.96
N ALA A 193 26.53 -25.56 -3.78
CA ALA A 193 26.92 -26.27 -2.58
C ALA A 193 28.44 -26.40 -2.47
N SER A 194 29.00 -26.02 -1.32
CA SER A 194 30.39 -26.25 -0.99
C SER A 194 30.64 -27.73 -0.67
N THR A 195 31.68 -28.30 -1.27
CA THR A 195 32.10 -29.68 -1.02
C THR A 195 32.74 -29.84 0.34
N GLY A 196 31.94 -30.19 1.35
CA GLY A 196 32.38 -30.38 2.73
C GLY A 196 31.24 -30.98 3.57
N SER A 197 31.58 -31.57 4.72
CA SER A 197 30.58 -32.19 5.61
C SER A 197 29.88 -31.20 6.54
N GLU A 198 30.07 -29.90 6.33
CA GLU A 198 29.43 -28.86 7.11
C GLU A 198 27.95 -28.72 6.74
N LEU A 199 27.16 -28.25 7.71
CA LEU A 199 25.75 -27.96 7.51
C LEU A 199 25.61 -26.69 6.66
N GLN A 200 24.92 -26.80 5.52
CA GLN A 200 24.64 -25.68 4.62
C GLN A 200 23.13 -25.45 4.52
N ARG A 201 22.72 -24.19 4.31
CA ARG A 201 21.33 -23.82 4.11
C ARG A 201 21.14 -23.33 2.69
N PHE A 202 20.12 -23.85 2.02
CA PHE A 202 19.78 -23.50 0.65
C PHE A 202 18.36 -22.94 0.61
N ALA A 203 18.13 -21.99 -0.30
CA ALA A 203 16.79 -21.54 -0.62
C ALA A 203 15.97 -22.72 -1.17
N ALA A 204 14.71 -22.77 -0.81
CA ALA A 204 13.80 -23.80 -1.24
C ALA A 204 12.60 -23.18 -1.96
N THR A 205 12.29 -23.68 -3.15
CA THR A 205 11.10 -23.33 -3.91
C THR A 205 10.00 -24.34 -3.59
N VAL A 206 8.83 -23.84 -3.22
CA VAL A 206 7.66 -24.69 -2.92
C VAL A 206 6.64 -24.54 -4.04
N THR A 207 6.20 -25.64 -4.60
CA THR A 207 5.22 -25.69 -5.69
C THR A 207 4.16 -26.75 -5.46
N PHE A 208 3.04 -26.66 -6.18
CA PHE A 208 2.09 -27.76 -6.28
C PHE A 208 2.57 -28.78 -7.31
N LYS A 209 2.32 -30.05 -7.07
CA LYS A 209 2.52 -31.13 -8.05
C LYS A 209 1.39 -31.07 -9.08
N GLY A 210 1.70 -30.64 -10.29
CA GLY A 210 0.71 -30.47 -11.34
C GLY A 210 0.03 -29.10 -11.28
N ASP A 211 -1.28 -29.06 -11.59
CA ASP A 211 -2.02 -27.80 -11.62
C ASP A 211 -2.24 -27.26 -10.21
N ASN A 212 -2.05 -25.94 -10.07
CA ASN A 212 -2.34 -25.26 -8.82
C ASN A 212 -3.86 -25.27 -8.56
N PRO A 213 -4.35 -25.75 -7.41
CA PRO A 213 -5.76 -25.69 -7.08
C PRO A 213 -6.25 -24.23 -7.12
N GLU A 214 -7.32 -23.98 -7.88
CA GLU A 214 -7.91 -22.64 -7.93
C GLU A 214 -8.38 -22.23 -6.53
N GLY A 215 -8.04 -21.00 -6.12
CA GLY A 215 -8.40 -20.47 -4.81
C GLY A 215 -7.55 -20.96 -3.63
N VAL A 216 -6.41 -21.63 -3.88
CA VAL A 216 -5.41 -21.99 -2.87
C VAL A 216 -4.04 -21.52 -3.33
N GLY A 217 -3.26 -20.96 -2.44
CA GLY A 217 -1.91 -20.48 -2.73
C GLY A 217 -0.92 -20.78 -1.62
N ILE A 218 0.34 -20.80 -2.01
CA ILE A 218 1.47 -20.94 -1.09
C ILE A 218 1.85 -19.53 -0.63
N MET A 219 2.00 -19.35 0.68
CA MET A 219 2.35 -18.10 1.31
C MET A 219 3.84 -17.99 1.53
N GLY A 220 4.39 -16.79 1.25
CA GLY A 220 5.81 -16.50 1.45
C GLY A 220 6.70 -17.12 0.37
N THR A 221 7.89 -16.56 0.23
CA THR A 221 8.89 -16.97 -0.77
C THR A 221 10.24 -17.34 -0.14
N GLN A 222 10.38 -17.16 1.18
CA GLN A 222 11.66 -17.35 1.87
C GLN A 222 11.68 -18.67 2.66
N TYR A 223 11.59 -19.78 1.94
CA TYR A 223 11.79 -21.10 2.53
C TYR A 223 13.26 -21.50 2.42
N SER A 224 13.75 -22.26 3.37
CA SER A 224 15.11 -22.78 3.34
C SER A 224 15.20 -24.17 3.94
N VAL A 225 16.07 -25.01 3.39
CA VAL A 225 16.34 -26.37 3.83
C VAL A 225 17.82 -26.49 4.22
N ALA A 226 18.06 -27.26 5.28
CA ALA A 226 19.41 -27.55 5.74
C ALA A 226 19.85 -28.92 5.19
N VAL A 227 21.02 -28.90 4.51
CA VAL A 227 21.59 -30.08 3.82
C VAL A 227 23.03 -30.27 4.28
N ARG A 228 23.44 -31.54 4.38
CA ARG A 228 24.83 -31.95 4.58
C ARG A 228 25.29 -32.81 3.41
N LEU A 229 26.49 -32.57 2.90
CA LEU A 229 27.09 -33.38 1.85
C LEU A 229 28.07 -34.41 2.43
N HIS A 230 28.00 -35.63 1.96
CA HIS A 230 28.91 -36.71 2.31
C HIS A 230 29.61 -37.20 1.03
N PRO A 231 30.95 -37.40 1.05
CA PRO A 231 31.62 -38.01 -0.09
C PRO A 231 31.08 -39.44 -0.32
N THR A 232 30.79 -39.77 -1.58
CA THR A 232 30.48 -41.14 -1.98
C THR A 232 31.77 -41.95 -1.99
N SER A 233 31.76 -43.11 -1.34
CA SER A 233 32.93 -44.04 -1.25
C SER A 233 33.30 -44.63 -2.60
#